data_1cf8569c60f3a50c78cf2b90a899e88a
#
_entry.id   1cf8569c60f3a50c78cf2b90a899e88a
#
_cell.length_a   1.000
_cell.length_b   1.000
_cell.length_c   1.000
_cell.angle_alpha   90.00
_cell.angle_beta   90.00
_cell.angle_gamma   90.00
#
_symmetry.space_group_name_H-M   'P 1'
#
loop_
_entity.id
_entity.type
_entity.pdbx_description
1 polymer ?
#
loop_
_entity_poly.entity_id
_entity_poly.type
_entity_poly.pdbx_seq_one_letter_code
_entity_poly.pdbx_strand_id
1 'polypeptide(L)'
;SEMCIRDRLKKLLTVPDTCTSLNDFLKCFTLPDALMMTQEGISEAVYLVAENIRQQGVIYAEIRFAPQNHTENGMSQEEAVQAALEGLKRTELKANIILCCMRGEGNEEANYETLELTKKYLVEDGGVTGMDLAGAEALYPTSKYAALFAKAREYGIPFTIHAGEAAGAESVRCAIEYGASRIGHGVRIREDDSVCELVKNKGIVLEMCPTSNRQTRAVENMKDYP
;
A
#
# COMPACT_ATOMS: atom_id res chain seq x y z
N SER A 1 22.93 -16.77 20.88
CA SER A 1 23.77 -15.61 20.65
C SER A 1 23.02 -14.57 19.85
N GLU A 2 23.28 -13.26 20.04
CA GLU A 2 22.62 -12.16 19.31
C GLU A 2 22.71 -12.31 17.79
N MET A 3 23.83 -12.82 17.28
CA MET A 3 24.01 -13.10 15.86
C MET A 3 23.00 -14.14 15.33
N CYS A 4 22.66 -15.16 16.12
CA CYS A 4 21.67 -16.18 15.73
C CYS A 4 20.23 -15.60 15.68
N ILE A 5 19.88 -14.69 16.59
CA ILE A 5 18.58 -14.02 16.60
C ILE A 5 18.44 -13.11 15.39
N ARG A 6 19.45 -12.30 15.11
CA ARG A 6 19.51 -11.40 13.95
C ARG A 6 19.37 -12.14 12.62
N ASP A 7 20.08 -13.28 12.47
CA ASP A 7 20.02 -14.11 11.26
C ASP A 7 18.64 -14.75 11.07
N ARG A 8 18.00 -15.18 12.17
CA ARG A 8 16.62 -15.70 12.13
C ARG A 8 15.62 -14.62 11.74
N LEU A 9 15.70 -13.44 12.35
CA LEU A 9 14.85 -12.30 12.01
C LEU A 9 15.03 -11.91 10.54
N LYS A 10 16.27 -11.81 10.06
CA LYS A 10 16.55 -11.50 8.66
C LYS A 10 15.89 -12.51 7.71
N LYS A 11 15.94 -13.81 8.02
CA LYS A 11 15.27 -14.85 7.21
C LYS A 11 13.74 -14.71 7.21
N LEU A 12 13.14 -14.36 8.36
CA LEU A 12 11.69 -14.18 8.47
C LEU A 12 11.20 -12.92 7.77
N LEU A 13 12.04 -11.88 7.69
CA LEU A 13 11.73 -10.58 7.09
C LEU A 13 12.20 -10.46 5.63
N THR A 14 12.80 -11.50 5.08
CA THR A 14 13.30 -11.50 3.69
C THR A 14 12.45 -12.45 2.86
N VAL A 15 11.98 -11.97 1.72
CA VAL A 15 11.26 -12.80 0.75
C VAL A 15 12.18 -13.93 0.28
N PRO A 16 11.79 -15.22 0.43
CA PRO A 16 12.62 -16.34 0.01
C PRO A 16 12.67 -16.43 -1.52
N ASP A 17 13.78 -16.96 -2.05
CA ASP A 17 13.94 -17.21 -3.50
C ASP A 17 12.87 -18.17 -4.05
N THR A 18 12.22 -18.94 -3.18
CA THR A 18 11.11 -19.84 -3.50
C THR A 18 9.78 -19.14 -3.62
N CYS A 19 9.70 -17.82 -3.39
CA CYS A 19 8.47 -17.03 -3.57
C CYS A 19 8.05 -17.09 -5.05
N THR A 20 6.79 -17.49 -5.28
CA THR A 20 6.24 -17.70 -6.63
C THR A 20 5.05 -16.82 -6.95
N SER A 21 4.53 -16.09 -5.96
CA SER A 21 3.32 -15.30 -6.12
C SER A 21 3.23 -14.14 -5.12
N LEU A 22 2.36 -13.17 -5.40
CA LEU A 22 1.99 -12.12 -4.44
C LEU A 22 1.51 -12.72 -3.10
N ASN A 23 0.72 -13.80 -3.13
CA ASN A 23 0.22 -14.44 -1.91
C ASN A 23 1.34 -15.04 -1.05
N ASP A 24 2.41 -15.58 -1.67
CA ASP A 24 3.58 -16.05 -0.92
C ASP A 24 4.38 -14.88 -0.34
N PHE A 25 4.50 -13.80 -1.09
CA PHE A 25 5.13 -12.57 -0.64
C PHE A 25 4.43 -11.99 0.60
N LEU A 26 3.09 -11.95 0.62
CA LEU A 26 2.30 -11.41 1.73
C LEU A 26 2.54 -12.14 3.06
N LYS A 27 2.98 -13.41 3.04
CA LYS A 27 3.32 -14.16 4.27
C LYS A 27 4.50 -13.56 5.05
N CYS A 28 5.37 -12.79 4.38
CA CYS A 28 6.49 -12.11 5.04
C CYS A 28 6.06 -10.95 5.94
N PHE A 29 4.80 -10.49 5.85
CA PHE A 29 4.26 -9.41 6.69
C PHE A 29 3.81 -9.87 8.08
N THR A 30 3.64 -11.18 8.31
CA THR A 30 3.14 -11.70 9.60
C THR A 30 3.93 -11.20 10.81
N LEU A 31 5.26 -11.16 10.73
CA LEU A 31 6.08 -10.68 11.84
C LEU A 31 6.07 -9.15 11.98
N PRO A 32 6.23 -8.35 10.91
CA PRO A 32 6.04 -6.91 10.97
C PRO A 32 4.68 -6.52 11.55
N ASP A 33 3.59 -7.15 11.07
CA ASP A 33 2.23 -6.87 11.57
C ASP A 33 2.12 -7.14 13.07
N ALA A 34 2.66 -8.27 13.55
CA ALA A 34 2.66 -8.60 14.98
C ALA A 34 3.40 -7.56 15.84
N LEU A 35 4.44 -6.91 15.33
CA LEU A 35 5.18 -5.85 16.03
C LEU A 35 4.42 -4.52 16.05
N MET A 36 3.46 -4.33 15.14
CA MET A 36 2.66 -3.12 14.99
C MET A 36 1.24 -3.25 15.59
N MET A 37 1.01 -4.21 16.48
CA MET A 37 -0.27 -4.39 17.20
C MET A 37 -0.44 -3.47 18.42
N THR A 38 0.38 -2.41 18.51
CA THR A 38 0.29 -1.38 19.56
C THR A 38 0.53 0.01 18.96
N GLN A 39 -0.02 1.04 19.58
CA GLN A 39 0.21 2.44 19.16
C GLN A 39 1.70 2.79 19.14
N GLU A 40 2.45 2.33 20.14
CA GLU A 40 3.91 2.55 20.23
C GLU A 40 4.64 1.86 19.06
N GLY A 41 4.27 0.61 18.73
CA GLY A 41 4.86 -0.15 17.63
C GLY A 41 4.62 0.52 16.27
N ILE A 42 3.41 1.03 16.01
CA ILE A 42 3.08 1.77 14.77
C ILE A 42 3.85 3.08 14.72
N SER A 43 3.84 3.87 15.79
CA SER A 43 4.57 5.15 15.84
C SER A 43 6.06 4.97 15.59
N GLU A 44 6.66 3.96 16.22
CA GLU A 44 8.08 3.64 16.02
C GLU A 44 8.37 3.15 14.59
N ALA A 45 7.51 2.31 14.02
CA ALA A 45 7.66 1.81 12.65
C ALA A 45 7.63 2.96 11.64
N VAL A 46 6.68 3.88 11.73
CA VAL A 46 6.58 5.05 10.84
C VAL A 46 7.83 5.93 10.95
N TYR A 47 8.25 6.24 12.18
CA TYR A 47 9.45 7.02 12.42
C TYR A 47 10.70 6.35 11.82
N LEU A 48 10.92 5.07 12.08
CA LEU A 48 12.10 4.34 11.61
C LEU A 48 12.12 4.21 10.08
N VAL A 49 10.96 3.99 9.44
CA VAL A 49 10.86 3.98 7.97
C VAL A 49 11.23 5.35 7.42
N ALA A 50 10.64 6.42 7.96
CA ALA A 50 10.92 7.79 7.52
C ALA A 50 12.42 8.13 7.65
N GLU A 51 13.05 7.83 8.79
CA GLU A 51 14.48 8.09 9.00
C GLU A 51 15.38 7.25 8.09
N ASN A 52 15.03 5.98 7.88
CA ASN A 52 15.78 5.10 6.99
C ASN A 52 15.82 5.63 5.55
N ILE A 53 14.68 6.04 5.01
CA ILE A 53 14.60 6.56 3.63
C ILE A 53 15.20 7.97 3.54
N ARG A 54 15.08 8.80 4.59
CA ARG A 54 15.75 10.12 4.67
C ARG A 54 17.26 9.98 4.57
N GLN A 55 17.85 9.01 5.27
CA GLN A 55 19.30 8.72 5.21
C GLN A 55 19.76 8.25 3.81
N GLN A 56 18.84 7.74 2.99
CA GLN A 56 19.09 7.38 1.60
C GLN A 56 18.93 8.57 0.62
N GLY A 57 18.69 9.78 1.11
CA GLY A 57 18.55 10.99 0.30
C GLY A 57 17.13 11.24 -0.24
N VAL A 58 16.14 10.52 0.26
CA VAL A 58 14.74 10.81 -0.06
C VAL A 58 14.33 12.13 0.57
N ILE A 59 13.73 13.01 -0.22
CA ILE A 59 13.32 14.37 0.21
C ILE A 59 11.82 14.50 0.46
N TYR A 60 11.02 13.54 0.01
CA TYR A 60 9.57 13.46 0.21
C TYR A 60 9.12 11.99 0.17
N ALA A 61 8.20 11.62 1.04
CA ALA A 61 7.62 10.27 1.06
C ALA A 61 6.14 10.28 1.41
N GLU A 62 5.43 9.27 0.93
CA GLU A 62 4.08 8.91 1.36
C GLU A 62 4.12 7.48 1.92
N ILE A 63 4.11 7.39 3.25
CA ILE A 63 4.13 6.10 3.94
C ILE A 63 2.71 5.57 4.00
N ARG A 64 2.51 4.32 3.58
CA ARG A 64 1.18 3.71 3.54
C ARG A 64 1.07 2.47 4.41
N PHE A 65 -0.08 2.30 5.05
CA PHE A 65 -0.41 1.12 5.84
C PHE A 65 -1.94 0.93 5.92
N ALA A 66 -2.37 -0.28 6.26
CA ALA A 66 -3.77 -0.62 6.44
C ALA A 66 -4.12 -0.61 7.94
N PRO A 67 -4.82 0.41 8.48
CA PRO A 67 -5.10 0.50 9.91
C PRO A 67 -5.92 -0.69 10.41
N GLN A 68 -6.79 -1.25 9.58
CA GLN A 68 -7.60 -2.44 9.91
C GLN A 68 -6.78 -3.71 10.22
N ASN A 69 -5.52 -3.79 9.78
CA ASN A 69 -4.65 -4.93 10.06
C ASN A 69 -4.06 -4.92 11.48
N HIS A 70 -4.29 -3.86 12.27
CA HIS A 70 -3.66 -3.66 13.59
C HIS A 70 -4.67 -3.68 14.73
N THR A 71 -5.89 -4.18 14.50
CA THR A 71 -7.00 -4.13 15.47
C THR A 71 -7.18 -5.39 16.32
N GLU A 72 -6.47 -6.49 16.05
CA GLU A 72 -6.66 -7.78 16.71
C GLU A 72 -6.46 -7.73 18.23
N ASN A 73 -5.59 -6.84 18.75
CA ASN A 73 -5.34 -6.67 20.17
C ASN A 73 -6.27 -5.63 20.84
N GLY A 74 -7.37 -5.24 20.16
CA GLY A 74 -8.36 -4.33 20.69
C GLY A 74 -8.08 -2.85 20.44
N MET A 75 -7.00 -2.52 19.69
CA MET A 75 -6.75 -1.17 19.17
C MET A 75 -7.77 -0.88 18.06
N SER A 76 -8.37 0.30 18.05
CA SER A 76 -9.22 0.76 16.95
C SER A 76 -8.38 1.18 15.74
N GLN A 77 -9.00 1.20 14.55
CA GLN A 77 -8.34 1.76 13.37
C GLN A 77 -7.94 3.23 13.59
N GLU A 78 -8.77 4.00 14.29
CA GLU A 78 -8.47 5.40 14.59
C GLU A 78 -7.23 5.56 15.46
N GLU A 79 -7.06 4.74 16.50
CA GLU A 79 -5.87 4.75 17.34
C GLU A 79 -4.61 4.38 16.53
N ALA A 80 -4.73 3.45 15.58
CA ALA A 80 -3.63 3.11 14.65
C ALA A 80 -3.26 4.31 13.76
N VAL A 81 -4.24 5.04 13.24
CA VAL A 81 -4.00 6.26 12.44
C VAL A 81 -3.33 7.34 13.28
N GLN A 82 -3.80 7.59 14.50
CA GLN A 82 -3.21 8.57 15.40
C GLN A 82 -1.77 8.21 15.76
N ALA A 83 -1.49 6.94 16.02
CA ALA A 83 -0.14 6.45 16.28
C ALA A 83 0.81 6.66 15.09
N ALA A 84 0.33 6.42 13.86
CA ALA A 84 1.11 6.69 12.65
C ALA A 84 1.42 8.19 12.50
N LEU A 85 0.46 9.07 12.77
CA LEU A 85 0.65 10.52 12.73
C LEU A 85 1.64 10.99 13.81
N GLU A 86 1.62 10.39 15.01
CA GLU A 86 2.63 10.69 16.04
C GLU A 86 4.03 10.26 15.61
N GLY A 87 4.17 9.10 14.95
CA GLY A 87 5.45 8.66 14.36
C GLY A 87 5.95 9.63 13.28
N LEU A 88 5.04 10.13 12.46
CA LEU A 88 5.36 11.08 11.39
C LEU A 88 5.91 12.42 11.94
N LYS A 89 5.39 12.92 13.06
CA LYS A 89 5.84 14.16 13.70
C LYS A 89 7.27 14.10 14.23
N ARG A 90 7.83 12.89 14.39
CA ARG A 90 9.16 12.68 14.97
C ARG A 90 10.30 12.80 13.96
N THR A 91 9.99 12.75 12.65
CA THR A 91 10.99 12.86 11.57
C THR A 91 11.07 14.27 11.02
N GLU A 92 12.24 14.62 10.50
CA GLU A 92 12.45 15.85 9.70
C GLU A 92 12.17 15.63 8.20
N LEU A 93 11.92 14.38 7.77
CA LEU A 93 11.53 14.10 6.40
C LEU A 93 10.16 14.72 6.11
N LYS A 94 10.05 15.45 5.02
CA LYS A 94 8.72 15.81 4.51
C LYS A 94 7.99 14.56 4.08
N ALA A 95 7.00 14.15 4.87
CA ALA A 95 6.28 12.90 4.63
C ALA A 95 4.80 12.98 4.98
N ASN A 96 4.02 12.12 4.35
CA ASN A 96 2.57 12.00 4.52
C ASN A 96 2.18 10.54 4.76
N ILE A 97 0.93 10.32 5.15
CA ILE A 97 0.33 8.99 5.33
C ILE A 97 -0.74 8.75 4.27
N ILE A 98 -0.76 7.56 3.71
CA ILE A 98 -1.87 7.03 2.90
C ILE A 98 -2.49 5.87 3.65
N LEU A 99 -3.82 5.86 3.82
CA LEU A 99 -4.54 4.78 4.48
C LEU A 99 -5.00 3.74 3.46
N CYS A 100 -4.59 2.48 3.64
CA CYS A 100 -4.95 1.39 2.74
C CYS A 100 -6.25 0.72 3.18
N CYS A 101 -7.22 0.65 2.29
CA CYS A 101 -8.26 -0.36 2.30
C CYS A 101 -7.70 -1.69 1.84
N MET A 102 -8.24 -2.80 2.32
CA MET A 102 -7.73 -4.14 2.03
C MET A 102 -8.68 -4.95 1.17
N ARG A 103 -8.10 -5.59 0.15
CA ARG A 103 -8.78 -6.62 -0.62
C ARG A 103 -8.99 -7.84 0.27
N GLY A 104 -10.20 -8.37 0.30
CA GLY A 104 -10.51 -9.54 1.12
C GLY A 104 -12.00 -9.79 1.20
N GLU A 105 -12.36 -10.99 1.62
CA GLU A 105 -13.73 -11.33 1.98
C GLU A 105 -14.03 -10.79 3.38
N GLY A 106 -15.18 -10.15 3.57
CA GLY A 106 -15.58 -9.60 4.87
C GLY A 106 -14.91 -8.28 5.26
N ASN A 107 -14.05 -7.71 4.42
CA ASN A 107 -13.37 -6.44 4.70
C ASN A 107 -14.21 -5.17 4.39
N GLU A 108 -15.46 -5.32 3.96
CA GLU A 108 -16.24 -4.19 3.48
C GLU A 108 -16.45 -3.14 4.58
N GLU A 109 -16.91 -3.54 5.76
CA GLU A 109 -17.15 -2.64 6.90
C GLU A 109 -15.85 -1.95 7.35
N ALA A 110 -14.77 -2.70 7.49
CA ALA A 110 -13.46 -2.17 7.86
C ALA A 110 -12.91 -1.19 6.82
N ASN A 111 -13.14 -1.43 5.53
CA ASN A 111 -12.75 -0.53 4.45
C ASN A 111 -13.56 0.78 4.49
N TYR A 112 -14.85 0.75 4.81
CA TYR A 112 -15.64 1.97 4.99
C TYR A 112 -15.21 2.75 6.23
N GLU A 113 -14.83 2.08 7.33
CA GLU A 113 -14.21 2.75 8.48
C GLU A 113 -12.90 3.44 8.08
N THR A 114 -12.01 2.75 7.34
CA THR A 114 -10.76 3.35 6.80
C THR A 114 -11.06 4.58 5.93
N LEU A 115 -12.10 4.51 5.09
CA LEU A 115 -12.55 5.64 4.26
C LEU A 115 -12.99 6.84 5.11
N GLU A 116 -13.82 6.63 6.13
CA GLU A 116 -14.29 7.71 7.03
C GLU A 116 -13.12 8.31 7.83
N LEU A 117 -12.16 7.49 8.26
CA LEU A 117 -10.94 7.96 8.91
C LEU A 117 -10.07 8.76 7.95
N THR A 118 -9.95 8.32 6.69
CA THR A 118 -9.24 9.10 5.67
C THR A 118 -9.88 10.48 5.50
N LYS A 119 -11.21 10.55 5.41
CA LYS A 119 -11.95 11.81 5.33
C LYS A 119 -11.72 12.68 6.56
N LYS A 120 -11.78 12.09 7.76
CA LYS A 120 -11.63 12.79 9.04
C LYS A 120 -10.25 13.44 9.20
N TYR A 121 -9.19 12.74 8.79
CA TYR A 121 -7.81 13.15 8.96
C TYR A 121 -7.17 13.75 7.69
N LEU A 122 -7.95 13.93 6.61
CA LEU A 122 -7.45 14.44 5.33
C LEU A 122 -6.88 15.85 5.46
N VAL A 123 -5.64 16.01 5.05
CA VAL A 123 -4.93 17.29 4.97
C VAL A 123 -4.12 17.35 3.67
N GLU A 124 -3.66 18.54 3.28
CA GLU A 124 -2.84 18.71 2.08
C GLU A 124 -1.39 18.23 2.30
N ASP A 125 -0.86 18.36 3.51
CA ASP A 125 0.53 18.04 3.83
C ASP A 125 0.71 17.78 5.35
N GLY A 126 1.69 16.94 5.71
CA GLY A 126 2.02 16.65 7.11
C GLY A 126 1.02 15.76 7.84
N GLY A 127 0.25 14.95 7.13
CA GLY A 127 -0.73 14.04 7.71
C GLY A 127 -1.28 13.02 6.73
N VAL A 128 -2.58 12.68 6.84
CA VAL A 128 -3.24 11.77 5.89
C VAL A 128 -3.59 12.55 4.62
N THR A 129 -3.05 12.13 3.48
CA THR A 129 -3.25 12.83 2.20
C THR A 129 -4.04 12.03 1.17
N GLY A 130 -4.44 10.82 1.47
CA GLY A 130 -5.22 10.00 0.56
C GLY A 130 -5.42 8.57 1.04
N MET A 131 -6.02 7.77 0.18
CA MET A 131 -6.24 6.35 0.41
C MET A 131 -5.70 5.48 -0.71
N ASP A 132 -5.63 4.17 -0.45
CA ASP A 132 -5.19 3.15 -1.39
C ASP A 132 -6.06 1.90 -1.25
N LEU A 133 -5.97 0.98 -2.21
CA LEU A 133 -6.51 -0.38 -2.13
C LEU A 133 -5.37 -1.37 -2.36
N ALA A 134 -5.03 -2.15 -1.35
CA ALA A 134 -3.94 -3.12 -1.36
C ALA A 134 -4.43 -4.56 -1.10
N GLY A 135 -3.52 -5.53 -1.17
CA GLY A 135 -3.78 -6.95 -0.89
C GLY A 135 -3.89 -7.83 -2.13
N ALA A 136 -4.51 -9.00 -1.99
CA ALA A 136 -4.50 -10.08 -2.97
C ALA A 136 -5.33 -9.78 -4.24
N GLU A 137 -4.75 -9.02 -5.17
CA GLU A 137 -5.41 -8.53 -6.39
C GLU A 137 -6.01 -9.66 -7.24
N ALA A 138 -5.28 -10.76 -7.42
CA ALA A 138 -5.73 -11.89 -8.25
C ALA A 138 -6.99 -12.59 -7.69
N LEU A 139 -7.18 -12.57 -6.36
CA LEU A 139 -8.33 -13.20 -5.70
C LEU A 139 -9.52 -12.25 -5.58
N TYR A 140 -9.23 -10.97 -5.41
CA TYR A 140 -10.23 -9.92 -5.18
C TYR A 140 -10.06 -8.79 -6.19
N PRO A 141 -10.65 -8.93 -7.38
CA PRO A 141 -10.45 -7.99 -8.49
C PRO A 141 -10.94 -6.59 -8.15
N THR A 142 -10.29 -5.58 -8.75
CA THR A 142 -10.59 -4.16 -8.56
C THR A 142 -12.06 -3.82 -8.80
N SER A 143 -12.73 -4.53 -9.69
CA SER A 143 -14.15 -4.33 -10.02
C SER A 143 -15.12 -4.51 -8.84
N LYS A 144 -14.73 -5.21 -7.79
CA LYS A 144 -15.55 -5.36 -6.57
C LYS A 144 -15.62 -4.11 -5.70
N TYR A 145 -14.75 -3.13 -5.91
CA TYR A 145 -14.59 -1.97 -5.02
C TYR A 145 -15.15 -0.67 -5.60
N ALA A 146 -15.97 -0.74 -6.66
CA ALA A 146 -16.56 0.42 -7.32
C ALA A 146 -17.33 1.35 -6.36
N ALA A 147 -18.15 0.78 -5.47
CA ALA A 147 -18.95 1.56 -4.50
C ALA A 147 -18.05 2.32 -3.50
N LEU A 148 -16.99 1.69 -3.00
CA LEU A 148 -16.03 2.31 -2.10
C LEU A 148 -15.37 3.55 -2.74
N PHE A 149 -14.88 3.42 -3.98
CA PHE A 149 -14.24 4.53 -4.68
C PHE A 149 -15.23 5.60 -5.19
N ALA A 150 -16.47 5.22 -5.48
CA ALA A 150 -17.52 6.20 -5.72
C ALA A 150 -17.73 7.10 -4.49
N LYS A 151 -17.72 6.52 -3.30
CA LYS A 151 -17.85 7.25 -2.03
C LYS A 151 -16.61 8.09 -1.73
N ALA A 152 -15.41 7.58 -2.00
CA ALA A 152 -14.16 8.34 -1.87
C ALA A 152 -14.18 9.61 -2.76
N ARG A 153 -14.67 9.49 -4.00
CA ARG A 153 -14.85 10.65 -4.89
C ARG A 153 -15.89 11.65 -4.36
N GLU A 154 -17.02 11.15 -3.84
CA GLU A 154 -18.04 12.02 -3.22
C GLU A 154 -17.44 12.86 -2.07
N TYR A 155 -16.52 12.27 -1.32
CA TYR A 155 -15.80 12.94 -0.23
C TYR A 155 -14.62 13.80 -0.68
N GLY A 156 -14.27 13.78 -1.97
CA GLY A 156 -13.11 14.50 -2.50
C GLY A 156 -11.77 13.93 -2.03
N ILE A 157 -11.72 12.66 -1.63
CA ILE A 157 -10.50 12.00 -1.16
C ILE A 157 -9.65 11.61 -2.37
N PRO A 158 -8.37 12.06 -2.45
CA PRO A 158 -7.43 11.54 -3.43
C PRO A 158 -7.11 10.07 -3.16
N PHE A 159 -6.92 9.28 -4.22
CA PHE A 159 -6.55 7.88 -4.04
C PHE A 159 -5.66 7.33 -5.15
N THR A 160 -4.87 6.35 -4.77
CA THR A 160 -4.17 5.40 -5.64
C THR A 160 -4.82 4.02 -5.51
N ILE A 161 -4.52 3.10 -6.40
CA ILE A 161 -4.99 1.71 -6.32
C ILE A 161 -3.87 0.80 -6.78
N HIS A 162 -3.50 -0.22 -5.98
CA HIS A 162 -2.65 -1.32 -6.45
C HIS A 162 -3.40 -2.06 -7.56
N ALA A 163 -2.92 -1.98 -8.78
CA ALA A 163 -3.55 -2.60 -9.93
C ALA A 163 -2.53 -2.98 -11.01
N GLY A 164 -2.77 -4.08 -11.71
CA GLY A 164 -1.87 -4.56 -12.76
C GLY A 164 -0.55 -5.13 -12.24
N GLU A 165 -0.54 -5.69 -11.04
CA GLU A 165 0.55 -6.50 -10.48
C GLU A 165 0.23 -7.99 -10.65
N ALA A 166 -0.80 -8.48 -9.97
CA ALA A 166 -1.22 -9.88 -10.00
C ALA A 166 -2.45 -10.13 -10.89
N ALA A 167 -3.17 -9.08 -11.28
CA ALA A 167 -4.24 -9.12 -12.30
C ALA A 167 -3.81 -8.34 -13.55
N GLY A 168 -4.46 -8.61 -14.68
CA GLY A 168 -4.12 -8.01 -15.98
C GLY A 168 -4.46 -6.53 -16.11
N ALA A 169 -4.26 -5.98 -17.32
CA ALA A 169 -4.48 -4.58 -17.66
C ALA A 169 -5.90 -4.06 -17.33
N GLU A 170 -6.91 -4.93 -17.35
CA GLU A 170 -8.29 -4.57 -17.01
C GLU A 170 -8.44 -4.07 -15.56
N SER A 171 -7.63 -4.57 -14.63
CA SER A 171 -7.59 -4.06 -13.26
C SER A 171 -7.17 -2.58 -13.21
N VAL A 172 -6.20 -2.19 -14.05
CA VAL A 172 -5.76 -0.81 -14.18
C VAL A 172 -6.85 0.06 -14.83
N ARG A 173 -7.52 -0.46 -15.87
CA ARG A 173 -8.66 0.22 -16.49
C ARG A 173 -9.74 0.55 -15.46
N CYS A 174 -10.18 -0.44 -14.68
CA CYS A 174 -11.16 -0.24 -13.60
C CYS A 174 -10.72 0.84 -12.61
N ALA A 175 -9.46 0.81 -12.17
CA ALA A 175 -8.94 1.82 -11.23
C ALA A 175 -9.00 3.25 -11.81
N ILE A 176 -8.66 3.41 -13.08
CA ILE A 176 -8.72 4.70 -13.80
C ILE A 176 -10.18 5.17 -13.95
N GLU A 177 -11.11 4.25 -14.26
CA GLU A 177 -12.54 4.55 -14.37
C GLU A 177 -13.14 4.98 -13.02
N TYR A 178 -12.62 4.45 -11.92
CA TYR A 178 -12.99 4.91 -10.58
C TYR A 178 -12.45 6.28 -10.22
N GLY A 179 -11.51 6.81 -11.00
CA GLY A 179 -10.95 8.14 -10.83
C GLY A 179 -9.59 8.17 -10.15
N ALA A 180 -8.89 7.05 -10.07
CA ALA A 180 -7.51 7.03 -9.59
C ALA A 180 -6.62 7.88 -10.50
N SER A 181 -5.86 8.79 -9.91
CA SER A 181 -4.84 9.59 -10.61
C SER A 181 -3.46 8.95 -10.59
N ARG A 182 -3.28 7.97 -9.73
CA ARG A 182 -2.07 7.15 -9.58
C ARG A 182 -2.44 5.68 -9.50
N ILE A 183 -1.54 4.82 -9.96
CA ILE A 183 -1.69 3.36 -9.93
C ILE A 183 -0.45 2.77 -9.32
N GLY A 184 -0.63 2.00 -8.24
CA GLY A 184 0.45 1.17 -7.70
C GLY A 184 0.78 0.05 -8.68
N HIS A 185 2.06 -0.14 -8.98
CA HIS A 185 2.60 -1.09 -9.96
C HIS A 185 2.27 -0.75 -11.43
N GLY A 186 1.10 -1.16 -11.94
CA GLY A 186 0.70 -0.93 -13.32
C GLY A 186 1.52 -1.70 -14.37
N VAL A 187 2.36 -2.66 -14.00
CA VAL A 187 3.33 -3.33 -14.91
C VAL A 187 2.66 -4.14 -16.02
N ARG A 188 1.41 -4.57 -15.81
CA ARG A 188 0.68 -5.39 -16.78
C ARG A 188 -0.15 -4.58 -17.78
N ILE A 189 -0.06 -3.24 -17.78
CA ILE A 189 -0.72 -2.39 -18.80
C ILE A 189 -0.26 -2.76 -20.20
N ARG A 190 0.99 -3.21 -20.38
CA ARG A 190 1.56 -3.67 -21.65
C ARG A 190 0.83 -4.84 -22.31
N GLU A 191 -0.06 -5.51 -21.57
CA GLU A 191 -0.89 -6.61 -22.09
C GLU A 191 -2.06 -6.11 -22.95
N ASP A 192 -2.35 -4.80 -22.89
CA ASP A 192 -3.43 -4.16 -23.65
C ASP A 192 -3.04 -2.74 -24.07
N ASP A 193 -2.78 -2.55 -25.35
CA ASP A 193 -2.37 -1.26 -25.91
C ASP A 193 -3.40 -0.16 -25.64
N SER A 194 -4.69 -0.50 -25.59
CA SER A 194 -5.75 0.47 -25.28
C SER A 194 -5.68 0.98 -23.84
N VAL A 195 -5.19 0.16 -22.89
CA VAL A 195 -4.94 0.60 -21.51
C VAL A 195 -3.68 1.43 -21.43
N CYS A 196 -2.63 1.10 -22.18
CA CYS A 196 -1.44 1.96 -22.29
C CYS A 196 -1.81 3.36 -22.78
N GLU A 197 -2.59 3.45 -23.85
CA GLU A 197 -3.07 4.73 -24.37
C GLU A 197 -3.99 5.47 -23.37
N LEU A 198 -4.85 4.76 -22.64
CA LEU A 198 -5.68 5.35 -21.60
C LEU A 198 -4.85 5.98 -20.49
N VAL A 199 -3.84 5.26 -19.96
CA VAL A 199 -2.89 5.74 -18.94
C VAL A 199 -2.20 7.02 -19.42
N LYS A 200 -1.66 7.00 -20.65
CA LYS A 200 -0.96 8.12 -21.26
C LYS A 200 -1.89 9.32 -21.47
N ASN A 201 -3.05 9.13 -22.09
CA ASN A 201 -3.97 10.21 -22.43
C ASN A 201 -4.58 10.89 -21.20
N LYS A 202 -4.74 10.15 -20.11
CA LYS A 202 -5.23 10.70 -18.82
C LYS A 202 -4.11 11.21 -17.91
N GLY A 203 -2.86 11.05 -18.28
CA GLY A 203 -1.71 11.48 -17.46
C GLY A 203 -1.61 10.73 -16.13
N ILE A 204 -2.00 9.45 -16.11
CA ILE A 204 -1.96 8.63 -14.89
C ILE A 204 -0.50 8.37 -14.50
N VAL A 205 -0.18 8.57 -13.22
CA VAL A 205 1.14 8.28 -12.67
C VAL A 205 1.21 6.81 -12.24
N LEU A 206 2.27 6.12 -12.64
CA LEU A 206 2.56 4.76 -12.18
C LEU A 206 3.58 4.79 -11.04
N GLU A 207 3.25 4.13 -9.93
CA GLU A 207 4.13 3.98 -8.76
C GLU A 207 5.00 2.74 -8.98
N MET A 208 6.23 2.95 -9.42
CA MET A 208 7.12 1.89 -9.87
C MET A 208 7.70 1.09 -8.71
N CYS A 209 7.50 -0.23 -8.70
CA CYS A 209 7.92 -1.15 -7.63
C CYS A 209 8.81 -2.29 -8.17
N PRO A 210 9.98 -2.01 -8.80
CA PRO A 210 10.73 -3.02 -9.54
C PRO A 210 11.17 -4.22 -8.68
N THR A 211 11.62 -3.98 -7.45
CA THR A 211 12.03 -5.07 -6.53
C THR A 211 10.84 -5.95 -6.15
N SER A 212 9.72 -5.34 -5.75
CA SER A 212 8.49 -6.06 -5.41
C SER A 212 7.98 -6.87 -6.62
N ASN A 213 7.87 -6.25 -7.80
CA ASN A 213 7.36 -6.90 -9.00
C ASN A 213 8.19 -8.13 -9.42
N ARG A 214 9.51 -8.11 -9.17
CA ARG A 214 10.35 -9.28 -9.36
C ARG A 214 10.10 -10.35 -8.29
N GLN A 215 9.93 -9.96 -7.03
CA GLN A 215 9.71 -10.88 -5.92
C GLN A 215 8.33 -11.56 -5.98
N THR A 216 7.31 -10.83 -6.42
CA THR A 216 5.95 -11.35 -6.62
C THR A 216 5.75 -12.07 -7.96
N ARG A 217 6.80 -12.12 -8.80
CA ARG A 217 6.78 -12.68 -10.16
C ARG A 217 5.81 -11.96 -11.13
N ALA A 218 5.43 -10.74 -10.82
CA ALA A 218 4.72 -9.89 -11.78
C ALA A 218 5.61 -9.56 -12.99
N VAL A 219 6.93 -9.52 -12.79
CA VAL A 219 7.97 -9.44 -13.85
C VAL A 219 9.02 -10.52 -13.59
N GLU A 220 9.23 -11.41 -14.55
CA GLU A 220 10.21 -12.50 -14.42
C GLU A 220 11.64 -11.97 -14.52
N ASN A 221 11.87 -11.05 -15.43
CA ASN A 221 13.21 -10.55 -15.75
C ASN A 221 13.24 -9.03 -15.71
N MET A 222 14.21 -8.44 -15.00
CA MET A 222 14.36 -6.97 -14.95
C MET A 222 14.66 -6.33 -16.31
N LYS A 223 15.12 -7.11 -17.30
CA LYS A 223 15.31 -6.64 -18.68
C LYS A 223 13.98 -6.40 -19.41
N ASP A 224 12.93 -7.09 -18.96
CA ASP A 224 11.58 -7.02 -19.53
C ASP A 224 10.67 -6.09 -18.69
N TYR A 225 11.25 -5.35 -17.76
CA TYR A 225 10.50 -4.37 -16.97
C TYR A 225 9.98 -3.24 -17.90
N PRO A 226 8.68 -2.95 -17.89
CA PRO A 226 8.07 -1.97 -18.80
C PRO A 226 8.49 -0.52 -18.54
#